data_3804695bb9975a9dd3a2854818f10517
#
_entry.id   3804695bb9975a9dd3a2854818f10517
#
_cell.length_a   1.000
_cell.length_b   1.000
_cell.length_c   1.000
_cell.angle_alpha   90.00
_cell.angle_beta   90.00
_cell.angle_gamma   90.00
#
_symmetry.space_group_name_H-M   'P 1'
#
loop_
_entity.id
_entity.type
_entity.pdbx_description
1 polymer ?
#
loop_
_entity_poly.entity_id
_entity_poly.type
_entity_poly.pdbx_seq_one_letter_code
_entity_poly.pdbx_strand_id
1 'polypeptide(L)'
;MTLLYTKEQKALIKLIHDVAEQELKPYVAEADRAGECPAELYEFGFDLGLHLVEVPKEYGGTGLDYETTAMIFEELAKVDAGYAITFVTTFVALRNVILAGTPEQAQYFADVVKQRQFAAFALTEPNAGSDVASLRSTAVETEEGYLLNASKTFITNGGLAQIYIVFC
;
A
#
# COMPACT_ATOMS: atom_id res chain seq x y z
N MET A 1 14.16 24.37 -4.74
CA MET A 1 14.31 24.06 -3.30
C MET A 1 15.11 22.77 -3.22
N THR A 2 16.34 22.80 -2.71
CA THR A 2 17.15 21.58 -2.60
C THR A 2 16.72 20.88 -1.31
N LEU A 3 16.14 19.68 -1.43
CA LEU A 3 15.84 18.85 -0.27
C LEU A 3 17.16 18.47 0.42
N LEU A 4 17.31 18.88 1.68
CA LEU A 4 18.50 18.59 2.48
C LEU A 4 18.26 17.27 3.23
N TYR A 5 18.58 16.16 2.58
CA TYR A 5 18.49 14.85 3.21
C TYR A 5 19.48 14.69 4.36
N THR A 6 19.06 14.05 5.44
CA THR A 6 19.96 13.65 6.53
C THR A 6 20.96 12.60 6.04
N LYS A 7 21.96 12.30 6.85
CA LYS A 7 22.93 11.24 6.53
C LYS A 7 22.25 9.87 6.50
N GLU A 8 21.34 9.63 7.41
CA GLU A 8 20.54 8.41 7.55
C GLU A 8 19.63 8.21 6.33
N GLN A 9 18.93 9.28 5.90
CA GLN A 9 18.10 9.24 4.69
C GLN A 9 18.92 8.94 3.45
N LYS A 10 20.09 9.57 3.28
CA LYS A 10 20.99 9.28 2.15
C LYS A 10 21.49 7.84 2.14
N ALA A 11 21.81 7.29 3.31
CA ALA A 11 22.24 5.89 3.43
C ALA A 11 21.08 4.94 3.09
N LEU A 12 19.89 5.25 3.55
CA LEU A 12 18.68 4.46 3.27
C LEU A 12 18.34 4.50 1.76
N ILE A 13 18.31 5.68 1.13
CA ILE A 13 18.11 5.85 -0.31
C ILE A 13 19.08 4.98 -1.09
N LYS A 14 20.39 5.07 -0.74
CA LYS A 14 21.42 4.26 -1.42
C LYS A 14 21.17 2.76 -1.25
N LEU A 15 20.83 2.31 -0.04
CA LEU A 15 20.52 0.91 0.21
C LEU A 15 19.33 0.43 -0.63
N ILE A 16 18.24 1.18 -0.64
CA ILE A 16 17.03 0.82 -1.43
C ILE A 16 17.33 0.84 -2.93
N HIS A 17 18.11 1.83 -3.41
CA HIS A 17 18.56 1.87 -4.79
C HIS A 17 19.34 0.60 -5.17
N ASP A 18 20.36 0.26 -4.38
CA ASP A 18 21.21 -0.91 -4.64
C ASP A 18 20.38 -2.20 -4.64
N VAL A 19 19.45 -2.34 -3.71
CA VAL A 19 18.50 -3.46 -3.62
C VAL A 19 17.57 -3.53 -4.84
N ALA A 20 16.98 -2.41 -5.25
CA ALA A 20 16.08 -2.37 -6.40
C ALA A 20 16.80 -2.75 -7.71
N GLU A 21 18.02 -2.27 -7.92
CA GLU A 21 18.82 -2.59 -9.09
C GLU A 21 19.28 -4.06 -9.13
N GLN A 22 19.56 -4.66 -7.97
CA GLN A 22 20.13 -6.01 -7.89
C GLN A 22 19.03 -7.09 -7.84
N GLU A 23 17.97 -6.87 -7.05
CA GLU A 23 17.00 -7.92 -6.73
C GLU A 23 15.68 -7.75 -7.50
N LEU A 24 15.28 -6.51 -7.84
CA LEU A 24 14.02 -6.25 -8.54
C LEU A 24 14.20 -6.14 -10.06
N LYS A 25 15.15 -5.33 -10.51
CA LYS A 25 15.35 -5.00 -11.93
C LYS A 25 15.49 -6.21 -12.88
N PRO A 26 16.16 -7.31 -12.51
CA PRO A 26 16.28 -8.47 -13.40
C PRO A 26 14.94 -9.08 -13.83
N TYR A 27 13.89 -8.92 -13.01
CA TYR A 27 12.58 -9.54 -13.23
C TYR A 27 11.57 -8.63 -13.92
N VAL A 28 11.79 -7.31 -13.94
CA VAL A 28 10.81 -6.30 -14.39
C VAL A 28 10.31 -6.58 -15.81
N ALA A 29 11.21 -6.80 -16.76
CA ALA A 29 10.83 -6.99 -18.16
C ALA A 29 10.04 -8.29 -18.41
N GLU A 30 10.25 -9.32 -17.61
CA GLU A 30 9.50 -10.57 -17.69
C GLU A 30 8.14 -10.45 -17.01
N ALA A 31 8.10 -9.86 -15.81
CA ALA A 31 6.88 -9.57 -15.06
C ALA A 31 5.92 -8.68 -15.87
N ASP A 32 6.43 -7.63 -16.53
CA ASP A 32 5.64 -6.75 -17.39
C ASP A 32 5.02 -7.51 -18.57
N ARG A 33 5.81 -8.38 -19.24
CA ARG A 33 5.29 -9.20 -20.35
C ARG A 33 4.29 -10.26 -19.91
N ALA A 34 4.49 -10.83 -18.73
CA ALA A 34 3.58 -11.81 -18.14
C ALA A 34 2.29 -11.17 -17.60
N GLY A 35 2.33 -9.85 -17.27
CA GLY A 35 1.26 -9.16 -16.58
C GLY A 35 1.11 -9.60 -15.13
N GLU A 36 2.16 -10.19 -14.55
CA GLU A 36 2.15 -10.76 -13.20
C GLU A 36 3.51 -10.58 -12.53
N CYS A 37 3.50 -10.08 -11.30
CA CYS A 37 4.70 -9.99 -10.49
C CYS A 37 4.95 -11.34 -9.79
N PRO A 38 6.17 -11.91 -9.87
CA PRO A 38 6.52 -13.13 -9.15
C PRO A 38 6.28 -13.02 -7.65
N ALA A 39 5.66 -14.04 -7.03
CA ALA A 39 5.33 -14.04 -5.61
C ALA A 39 6.58 -13.87 -4.72
N GLU A 40 7.72 -14.39 -5.16
CA GLU A 40 9.00 -14.29 -4.47
C GLU A 40 9.45 -12.83 -4.28
N LEU A 41 9.11 -11.95 -5.22
CA LEU A 41 9.43 -10.52 -5.10
C LEU A 41 8.56 -9.83 -4.03
N TYR A 42 7.31 -10.25 -3.87
CA TYR A 42 6.47 -9.77 -2.77
C TYR A 42 7.00 -10.26 -1.42
N GLU A 43 7.37 -11.53 -1.32
CA GLU A 43 7.99 -12.09 -0.11
C GLU A 43 9.29 -11.36 0.24
N PHE A 44 10.12 -11.05 -0.75
CA PHE A 44 11.32 -10.25 -0.58
C PHE A 44 11.00 -8.84 -0.05
N GLY A 45 9.97 -8.17 -0.56
CA GLY A 45 9.52 -6.88 -0.04
C GLY A 45 8.99 -6.95 1.39
N PHE A 46 8.33 -8.05 1.75
CA PHE A 46 7.92 -8.34 3.12
C PHE A 46 9.13 -8.58 4.04
N ASP A 47 10.17 -9.28 3.58
CA ASP A 47 11.42 -9.49 4.33
C ASP A 47 12.16 -8.18 4.57
N LEU A 48 12.13 -7.25 3.64
CA LEU A 48 12.63 -5.88 3.80
C LEU A 48 11.77 -5.02 4.74
N GLY A 49 10.60 -5.50 5.13
CA GLY A 49 9.67 -4.77 5.99
C GLY A 49 8.94 -3.63 5.29
N LEU A 50 8.87 -3.61 3.95
CA LEU A 50 8.23 -2.52 3.19
C LEU A 50 6.78 -2.30 3.59
N HIS A 51 6.05 -3.35 3.96
CA HIS A 51 4.65 -3.30 4.42
C HIS A 51 4.47 -2.65 5.81
N LEU A 52 5.56 -2.42 6.55
CA LEU A 52 5.54 -1.90 7.93
C LEU A 52 6.06 -0.48 8.06
N VAL A 53 6.60 0.12 6.99
CA VAL A 53 7.32 1.39 7.08
C VAL A 53 6.46 2.53 7.65
N GLU A 54 5.18 2.59 7.30
CA GLU A 54 4.24 3.60 7.82
C GLU A 54 3.33 3.12 8.95
N VAL A 55 3.31 1.83 9.23
CA VAL A 55 2.55 1.33 10.39
C VAL A 55 3.11 1.99 11.66
N PRO A 56 2.28 2.67 12.46
CA PRO A 56 2.75 3.32 13.68
C PRO A 56 3.43 2.36 14.64
N LYS A 57 4.42 2.85 15.39
CA LYS A 57 5.17 2.04 16.36
C LYS A 57 4.28 1.44 17.43
N GLU A 58 3.24 2.14 17.84
CA GLU A 58 2.24 1.69 18.80
C GLU A 58 1.46 0.46 18.32
N TYR A 59 1.35 0.27 16.99
CA TYR A 59 0.73 -0.90 16.36
C TYR A 59 1.77 -1.92 15.86
N GLY A 60 3.05 -1.72 16.20
CA GLY A 60 4.13 -2.68 15.92
C GLY A 60 4.82 -2.49 14.57
N GLY A 61 4.68 -1.33 13.94
CA GLY A 61 5.40 -0.97 12.72
C GLY A 61 6.68 -0.18 12.94
N THR A 62 7.28 0.30 11.84
CA THR A 62 8.49 1.13 11.87
C THR A 62 8.16 2.60 12.17
N GLY A 63 6.99 3.07 11.75
CA GLY A 63 6.50 4.42 11.96
C GLY A 63 7.42 5.48 11.34
N LEU A 64 7.87 5.24 10.10
CA LEU A 64 8.63 6.24 9.34
C LEU A 64 7.71 7.42 8.98
N ASP A 65 8.32 8.60 8.90
CA ASP A 65 7.63 9.77 8.38
C ASP A 65 7.37 9.65 6.86
N TYR A 66 6.41 10.47 6.37
CA TYR A 66 6.00 10.43 4.98
C TYR A 66 7.09 10.83 3.99
N GLU A 67 8.01 11.72 4.40
CA GLU A 67 9.14 12.14 3.56
C GLU A 67 10.10 10.96 3.33
N THR A 68 10.49 10.28 4.40
CA THR A 68 11.36 9.10 4.34
C THR A 68 10.70 7.95 3.57
N THR A 69 9.40 7.71 3.79
CA THR A 69 8.64 6.71 3.03
C THR A 69 8.60 7.04 1.54
N ALA A 70 8.33 8.31 1.19
CA ALA A 70 8.33 8.74 -0.20
C ALA A 70 9.67 8.49 -0.91
N MET A 71 10.79 8.73 -0.21
CA MET A 71 12.13 8.46 -0.73
C MET A 71 12.36 6.97 -1.01
N ILE A 72 11.94 6.10 -0.11
CA ILE A 72 12.04 4.63 -0.29
C ILE A 72 11.30 4.22 -1.56
N PHE A 73 10.05 4.62 -1.67
CA PHE A 73 9.20 4.19 -2.79
C PHE A 73 9.53 4.91 -4.11
N GLU A 74 10.12 6.12 -4.07
CA GLU A 74 10.70 6.75 -5.26
C GLU A 74 11.83 5.89 -5.85
N GLU A 75 12.76 5.38 -5.02
CA GLU A 75 13.84 4.51 -5.50
C GLU A 75 13.32 3.19 -6.07
N LEU A 76 12.38 2.55 -5.40
CA LEU A 76 11.74 1.33 -5.92
C LEU A 76 11.01 1.59 -7.24
N ALA A 77 10.26 2.69 -7.32
CA ALA A 77 9.50 3.07 -8.51
C ALA A 77 10.35 3.46 -9.72
N LYS A 78 11.61 3.89 -9.52
CA LYS A 78 12.56 4.08 -10.62
C LYS A 78 12.86 2.79 -11.37
N VAL A 79 12.73 1.66 -10.70
CA VAL A 79 12.94 0.32 -11.26
C VAL A 79 11.61 -0.30 -11.67
N ASP A 80 10.62 -0.34 -10.77
CA ASP A 80 9.27 -0.85 -11.05
C ASP A 80 8.22 -0.08 -10.24
N ALA A 81 7.46 0.76 -10.92
CA ALA A 81 6.38 1.54 -10.30
C ALA A 81 5.18 0.65 -9.89
N GLY A 82 4.91 -0.43 -10.61
CA GLY A 82 3.87 -1.41 -10.29
C GLY A 82 4.14 -2.13 -8.98
N TYR A 83 5.39 -2.59 -8.80
CA TYR A 83 5.83 -3.18 -7.55
C TYR A 83 5.73 -2.18 -6.38
N ALA A 84 6.25 -0.98 -6.56
CA ALA A 84 6.22 0.05 -5.52
C ALA A 84 4.78 0.40 -5.08
N ILE A 85 3.85 0.60 -6.01
CA ILE A 85 2.47 0.98 -5.69
C ILE A 85 1.71 -0.13 -4.96
N THR A 86 2.07 -1.39 -5.13
CA THR A 86 1.49 -2.52 -4.40
C THR A 86 1.65 -2.35 -2.89
N PHE A 87 2.84 -1.96 -2.42
CA PHE A 87 3.08 -1.67 -1.00
C PHE A 87 2.49 -0.33 -0.57
N VAL A 88 2.64 0.72 -1.38
CA VAL A 88 2.10 2.06 -1.06
C VAL A 88 0.59 2.03 -0.85
N THR A 89 -0.15 1.26 -1.64
CA THR A 89 -1.61 1.14 -1.49
C THR A 89 -2.02 0.61 -0.12
N THR A 90 -1.22 -0.27 0.49
CA THR A 90 -1.44 -0.76 1.86
C THR A 90 -1.42 0.39 2.86
N PHE A 91 -0.52 1.37 2.72
CA PHE A 91 -0.47 2.55 3.60
C PHE A 91 -1.59 3.54 3.32
N VAL A 92 -1.95 3.72 2.05
CA VAL A 92 -3.11 4.56 1.69
C VAL A 92 -4.36 4.03 2.39
N ALA A 93 -4.57 2.73 2.39
CA ALA A 93 -5.68 2.10 3.12
C ALA A 93 -5.56 2.30 4.65
N LEU A 94 -4.39 2.01 5.22
CA LEU A 94 -4.12 2.16 6.66
C LEU A 94 -4.35 3.59 7.17
N ARG A 95 -3.89 4.60 6.42
CA ARG A 95 -4.06 6.01 6.81
C ARG A 95 -5.52 6.39 7.03
N ASN A 96 -6.43 5.85 6.21
CA ASN A 96 -7.87 6.12 6.37
C ASN A 96 -8.40 5.56 7.69
N VAL A 97 -7.94 4.38 8.10
CA VAL A 97 -8.36 3.79 9.38
C VAL A 97 -7.77 4.57 10.56
N ILE A 98 -6.51 5.01 10.46
CA ILE A 98 -5.87 5.83 11.51
C ILE A 98 -6.57 7.18 11.66
N LEU A 99 -6.99 7.79 10.55
CA LEU A 99 -7.59 9.13 10.55
C LEU A 99 -9.08 9.14 10.96
N ALA A 100 -9.82 8.09 10.65
CA ALA A 100 -11.28 8.08 10.76
C ALA A 100 -11.86 6.85 11.50
N GLY A 101 -11.05 5.83 11.75
CA GLY A 101 -11.45 4.63 12.49
C GLY A 101 -11.24 4.76 14.00
N THR A 102 -11.62 3.69 14.72
CA THR A 102 -11.31 3.54 16.14
C THR A 102 -9.90 2.96 16.34
N PRO A 103 -9.30 3.09 17.54
CA PRO A 103 -8.01 2.45 17.85
C PRO A 103 -8.04 0.93 17.64
N GLU A 104 -9.16 0.27 17.93
CA GLU A 104 -9.34 -1.17 17.74
C GLU A 104 -9.33 -1.54 16.25
N GLN A 105 -9.97 -0.72 15.41
CA GLN A 105 -9.94 -0.89 13.96
C GLN A 105 -8.52 -0.69 13.40
N ALA A 106 -7.80 0.32 13.89
CA ALA A 106 -6.42 0.57 13.50
C ALA A 106 -5.50 -0.59 13.91
N GLN A 107 -5.66 -1.12 15.13
CA GLN A 107 -4.92 -2.28 15.61
C GLN A 107 -5.21 -3.52 14.76
N TYR A 108 -6.49 -3.81 14.51
CA TYR A 108 -6.89 -4.94 13.68
C TYR A 108 -6.29 -4.87 12.27
N PHE A 109 -6.36 -3.67 11.65
CA PHE A 109 -5.78 -3.45 10.33
C PHE A 109 -4.26 -3.69 10.33
N ALA A 110 -3.56 -3.13 11.31
CA ALA A 110 -2.12 -3.31 11.46
C ALA A 110 -1.75 -4.78 11.70
N ASP A 111 -2.56 -5.53 12.47
CA ASP A 111 -2.34 -6.95 12.73
C ASP A 111 -2.47 -7.80 11.46
N VAL A 112 -3.40 -7.47 10.56
CA VAL A 112 -3.50 -8.11 9.25
C VAL A 112 -2.27 -7.81 8.42
N VAL A 113 -1.85 -6.55 8.32
CA VAL A 113 -0.68 -6.14 7.53
C VAL A 113 0.61 -6.79 8.04
N LYS A 114 0.80 -6.88 9.37
CA LYS A 114 1.96 -7.56 9.99
C LYS A 114 2.07 -9.05 9.62
N GLN A 115 0.99 -9.69 9.21
CA GLN A 115 0.99 -11.07 8.73
C GLN A 115 1.40 -11.20 7.25
N ARG A 116 2.11 -10.21 6.71
CA ARG A 116 2.52 -10.15 5.29
C ARG A 116 1.33 -10.12 4.34
N GLN A 117 0.30 -9.36 4.71
CA GLN A 117 -0.89 -9.21 3.91
C GLN A 117 -0.97 -7.81 3.31
N PHE A 118 -1.40 -7.74 2.07
CA PHE A 118 -1.69 -6.48 1.41
C PHE A 118 -3.07 -5.96 1.82
N ALA A 119 -3.22 -4.64 1.72
CA ALA A 119 -4.49 -3.96 1.80
C ALA A 119 -4.84 -3.29 0.48
N ALA A 120 -6.15 -3.08 0.24
CA ALA A 120 -6.66 -2.39 -0.91
C ALA A 120 -7.50 -1.16 -0.51
N PHE A 121 -7.42 -0.12 -1.36
CA PHE A 121 -8.17 1.11 -1.23
C PHE A 121 -9.20 1.18 -2.35
N ALA A 122 -10.45 0.80 -2.05
CA ALA A 122 -11.51 0.62 -3.03
C ALA A 122 -12.42 1.85 -3.08
N LEU A 123 -11.97 2.88 -3.82
CA LEU A 123 -12.69 4.14 -4.00
C LEU A 123 -13.38 4.20 -5.37
N THR A 124 -12.60 4.09 -6.46
CA THR A 124 -13.01 4.36 -7.83
C THR A 124 -14.11 3.43 -8.31
N GLU A 125 -15.10 3.98 -9.01
CA GLU A 125 -16.18 3.25 -9.68
C GLU A 125 -16.18 3.53 -11.18
N PRO A 126 -16.85 2.69 -12.00
CA PRO A 126 -16.97 2.95 -13.45
C PRO A 126 -17.53 4.32 -13.80
N ASN A 127 -18.35 4.90 -12.91
CA ASN A 127 -19.01 6.21 -13.07
C ASN A 127 -18.44 7.32 -12.19
N ALA A 128 -17.47 7.02 -11.31
CA ALA A 128 -16.93 7.97 -10.36
C ALA A 128 -15.40 7.82 -10.22
N GLY A 129 -14.67 8.69 -10.91
CA GLY A 129 -13.23 8.85 -10.83
C GLY A 129 -12.88 10.08 -10.00
N SER A 130 -12.48 11.18 -10.68
CA SER A 130 -12.17 12.45 -9.99
C SER A 130 -13.37 13.07 -9.29
N ASP A 131 -14.58 12.83 -9.80
CA ASP A 131 -15.83 13.20 -9.15
C ASP A 131 -16.24 12.11 -8.14
N VAL A 132 -15.59 12.11 -6.98
CA VAL A 132 -15.84 11.15 -5.88
C VAL A 132 -17.25 11.29 -5.31
N ALA A 133 -17.88 12.47 -5.42
CA ALA A 133 -19.24 12.69 -4.96
C ALA A 133 -20.31 11.92 -5.77
N SER A 134 -19.92 11.40 -6.94
CA SER A 134 -20.79 10.59 -7.81
C SER A 134 -20.75 9.08 -7.50
N LEU A 135 -20.16 8.65 -6.39
CA LEU A 135 -20.16 7.26 -5.95
C LEU A 135 -21.60 6.73 -5.81
N ARG A 136 -21.82 5.48 -6.24
CA ARG A 136 -23.11 4.80 -6.20
C ARG A 136 -23.12 3.55 -5.31
N SER A 137 -21.95 3.14 -4.82
CA SER A 137 -21.88 2.06 -3.84
C SER A 137 -22.64 2.43 -2.58
N THR A 138 -23.23 1.44 -1.94
CA THR A 138 -24.01 1.63 -0.72
C THR A 138 -23.60 0.65 0.37
N ALA A 139 -23.63 1.11 1.61
CA ALA A 139 -23.53 0.29 2.81
C ALA A 139 -24.84 0.43 3.59
N VAL A 140 -25.58 -0.65 3.70
CA VAL A 140 -26.88 -0.67 4.41
C VAL A 140 -26.71 -1.41 5.71
N GLU A 141 -27.04 -0.77 6.83
CA GLU A 141 -27.01 -1.38 8.15
C GLU A 141 -28.03 -2.51 8.26
N THR A 142 -27.61 -3.63 8.86
CA THR A 142 -28.42 -4.82 9.13
C THR A 142 -28.21 -5.29 10.56
N GLU A 143 -28.98 -6.26 11.02
CA GLU A 143 -28.82 -6.86 12.36
C GLU A 143 -27.43 -7.53 12.54
N GLU A 144 -26.79 -7.97 11.45
CA GLU A 144 -25.49 -8.69 11.46
C GLU A 144 -24.30 -7.79 11.10
N GLY A 145 -24.51 -6.50 10.81
CA GLY A 145 -23.48 -5.55 10.40
C GLY A 145 -23.92 -4.71 9.21
N TYR A 146 -23.14 -4.70 8.11
CA TYR A 146 -23.43 -3.90 6.92
C TYR A 146 -23.48 -4.77 5.67
N LEU A 147 -24.52 -4.57 4.86
CA LEU A 147 -24.61 -5.12 3.51
C LEU A 147 -24.02 -4.11 2.52
N LEU A 148 -22.90 -4.47 1.88
CA LEU A 148 -22.24 -3.64 0.87
C LEU A 148 -22.71 -4.03 -0.53
N ASN A 149 -23.17 -3.03 -1.31
CA ASN A 149 -23.41 -3.17 -2.74
C ASN A 149 -22.48 -2.21 -3.48
N ALA A 150 -21.44 -2.74 -4.11
CA ALA A 150 -20.39 -1.95 -4.72
C ALA A 150 -19.89 -2.59 -6.02
N SER A 151 -19.52 -1.73 -7.00
CA SER A 151 -18.75 -2.11 -8.17
C SER A 151 -17.57 -1.16 -8.27
N LYS A 152 -16.38 -1.64 -7.95
CA LYS A 152 -15.15 -0.87 -7.91
C LYS A 152 -14.24 -1.26 -9.07
N THR A 153 -13.47 -0.29 -9.60
CA THR A 153 -12.56 -0.50 -10.73
C THR A 153 -11.20 0.13 -10.44
N PHE A 154 -10.15 -0.37 -11.11
CA PHE A 154 -8.76 0.09 -10.94
C PHE A 154 -8.27 0.01 -9.48
N ILE A 155 -8.65 -1.06 -8.78
CA ILE A 155 -8.29 -1.24 -7.37
C ILE A 155 -6.97 -2.00 -7.30
N THR A 156 -5.88 -1.27 -7.02
CA THR A 156 -4.58 -1.86 -6.74
C THR A 156 -4.70 -2.86 -5.58
N ASN A 157 -4.08 -4.00 -5.71
CA ASN A 157 -4.19 -5.15 -4.79
C ASN A 157 -5.57 -5.81 -4.76
N GLY A 158 -6.50 -5.48 -5.66
CA GLY A 158 -7.87 -5.98 -5.65
C GLY A 158 -8.02 -7.51 -5.72
N GLY A 159 -7.00 -8.23 -6.18
CA GLY A 159 -6.93 -9.71 -6.19
C GLY A 159 -5.95 -10.30 -5.18
N LEU A 160 -5.18 -9.46 -4.47
CA LEU A 160 -4.12 -9.88 -3.54
C LEU A 160 -4.45 -9.55 -2.07
N ALA A 161 -5.20 -8.47 -1.85
CA ALA A 161 -5.44 -7.93 -0.51
C ALA A 161 -6.33 -8.85 0.33
N GLN A 162 -6.04 -8.91 1.63
CA GLN A 162 -6.85 -9.59 2.64
C GLN A 162 -7.77 -8.63 3.39
N ILE A 163 -7.48 -7.33 3.31
CA ILE A 163 -8.29 -6.29 3.94
C ILE A 163 -8.52 -5.13 2.98
N TYR A 164 -9.72 -4.58 2.99
CA TYR A 164 -10.15 -3.53 2.08
C TYR A 164 -10.73 -2.35 2.85
N ILE A 165 -10.40 -1.15 2.40
CA ILE A 165 -11.15 0.07 2.71
C ILE A 165 -12.08 0.33 1.52
N VAL A 166 -13.37 0.22 1.75
CA VAL A 166 -14.41 0.39 0.71
C VAL A 166 -15.20 1.65 0.98
N PHE A 167 -15.23 2.55 0.01
CA PHE A 167 -16.03 3.78 0.08
C PHE A 167 -17.41 3.56 -0.52
N CYS A 168 -18.43 3.92 0.26
CA CYS A 168 -19.86 3.80 -0.10
C CYS A 168 -20.60 5.10 0.19
#